data_8410e59d90b6a9e5509ed5f4935b7a30
#
_entry.id   8410e59d90b6a9e5509ed5f4935b7a30
#
_cell.length_a   1.000
_cell.length_b   1.000
_cell.length_c   1.000
_cell.angle_alpha   90.00
_cell.angle_beta   90.00
_cell.angle_gamma   90.00
#
_symmetry.space_group_name_H-M   'P 1'
#
loop_
_entity.id
_entity.type
_entity.pdbx_description
1 polymer ?
#
loop_
_entity_poly.entity_id
_entity_poly.type
_entity_poly.pdbx_seq_one_letter_code
_entity_poly.pdbx_strand_id
1 'polypeptide(L)'
;MKKYADFSSFKNKHIGQRCFIILTGPSLTIDDINLLKNEITFSVNSCIRLFDKTSWRPTYYLISDPLVYKSIGNELEKSDLNCPFFYSRNGIKKKINLSNALPYKALYFYHFLNFITNGKTTLGWSLDINKGIADAPSCVYAVMQIAHYMGFKEAYVIGADCNYSGPIQHSNIASYQPKVKIPKNAGNHVLKAWRSIKIHLENKNMKVYNATRGGMLELFPRVRLEEIVKEDQKWKL
;
A
#
# COMPACT_ATOMS: atom_id res chain seq x y z
N MET A 1 13.48 19.66 15.35
CA MET A 1 12.88 18.98 14.17
C MET A 1 11.48 18.48 14.52
N LYS A 2 10.49 18.74 13.67
CA LYS A 2 9.13 18.19 13.86
C LYS A 2 9.19 16.66 13.86
N LYS A 3 8.46 16.02 14.78
CA LYS A 3 8.43 14.55 14.93
C LYS A 3 7.72 13.86 13.75
N TYR A 4 6.75 14.55 13.14
CA TYR A 4 5.93 14.08 12.01
C TYR A 4 5.95 15.10 10.88
N ALA A 5 5.76 14.62 9.65
CA ALA A 5 5.65 15.48 8.48
C ALA A 5 4.31 16.25 8.46
N ASP A 6 4.28 17.34 7.71
CA ASP A 6 3.05 18.04 7.35
C ASP A 6 2.56 17.52 6.00
N PHE A 7 1.34 17.02 5.97
CA PHE A 7 0.72 16.42 4.79
C PHE A 7 -0.29 17.34 4.10
N SER A 8 -0.38 18.61 4.50
CA SER A 8 -1.37 19.57 3.97
C SER A 8 -1.26 19.74 2.46
N SER A 9 -0.06 19.72 1.90
CA SER A 9 0.20 19.79 0.45
C SER A 9 -0.27 18.57 -0.35
N PHE A 10 -0.55 17.46 0.33
CA PHE A 10 -1.10 16.25 -0.29
C PHE A 10 -2.62 16.22 -0.30
N LYS A 11 -3.29 17.04 0.50
CA LYS A 11 -4.76 17.06 0.56
C LYS A 11 -5.34 17.43 -0.79
N ASN A 12 -6.19 16.55 -1.32
CA ASN A 12 -6.88 16.75 -2.60
C ASN A 12 -5.94 16.96 -3.82
N LYS A 13 -4.67 16.57 -3.71
CA LYS A 13 -3.67 16.75 -4.77
C LYS A 13 -4.04 16.02 -6.08
N HIS A 14 -4.82 14.96 -5.99
CA HIS A 14 -5.19 14.08 -7.09
C HIS A 14 -6.70 13.93 -7.25
N ILE A 15 -7.45 15.03 -7.07
CA ILE A 15 -8.92 15.02 -7.23
C ILE A 15 -9.31 14.45 -8.59
N GLY A 16 -10.19 13.43 -8.56
CA GLY A 16 -10.76 12.83 -9.77
C GLY A 16 -9.82 11.89 -10.53
N GLN A 17 -8.54 11.80 -10.15
CA GLN A 17 -7.57 10.92 -10.79
C GLN A 17 -7.69 9.49 -10.26
N ARG A 18 -7.11 8.55 -11.01
CA ARG A 18 -6.92 7.16 -10.60
C ARG A 18 -5.50 6.94 -10.06
N CYS A 19 -5.33 5.89 -9.25
CA CYS A 19 -4.02 5.41 -8.85
C CYS A 19 -3.95 3.88 -8.90
N PHE A 20 -2.73 3.36 -8.98
CA PHE A 20 -2.45 1.93 -8.90
C PHE A 20 -1.68 1.62 -7.63
N ILE A 21 -2.14 0.62 -6.88
CA ILE A 21 -1.52 0.19 -5.62
C ILE A 21 -0.84 -1.15 -5.86
N ILE A 22 0.49 -1.13 -5.80
CA ILE A 22 1.36 -2.25 -6.13
C ILE A 22 1.77 -2.95 -4.83
N LEU A 23 1.24 -4.14 -4.63
CA LEU A 23 1.59 -5.01 -3.51
C LEU A 23 2.54 -6.13 -3.97
N THR A 24 3.06 -6.89 -3.01
CA THR A 24 4.14 -7.86 -3.25
C THR A 24 3.67 -9.32 -3.31
N GLY A 25 2.42 -9.55 -3.67
CA GLY A 25 1.90 -10.91 -3.85
C GLY A 25 2.53 -11.64 -5.05
N PRO A 26 2.48 -12.99 -5.06
CA PRO A 26 3.17 -13.80 -6.08
C PRO A 26 2.63 -13.63 -7.51
N SER A 27 1.42 -13.14 -7.69
CA SER A 27 0.82 -12.86 -9.01
C SER A 27 1.44 -11.66 -9.75
N LEU A 28 2.20 -10.80 -9.04
CA LEU A 28 2.81 -9.61 -9.62
C LEU A 28 3.91 -9.99 -10.62
N THR A 29 3.87 -9.40 -11.83
CA THR A 29 4.88 -9.60 -12.88
C THR A 29 5.61 -8.30 -13.24
N ILE A 30 6.75 -8.40 -13.92
CA ILE A 30 7.48 -7.24 -14.45
C ILE A 30 6.68 -6.56 -15.56
N ASP A 31 5.92 -7.33 -16.35
CA ASP A 31 5.07 -6.77 -17.40
C ASP A 31 3.96 -5.89 -16.82
N ASP A 32 3.36 -6.29 -15.69
CA ASP A 32 2.40 -5.44 -14.96
C ASP A 32 3.02 -4.09 -14.58
N ILE A 33 4.23 -4.13 -14.04
CA ILE A 33 4.95 -2.93 -13.63
C ILE A 33 5.28 -2.04 -14.83
N ASN A 34 5.70 -2.64 -15.94
CA ASN A 34 6.04 -1.89 -17.15
C ASN A 34 4.83 -1.20 -17.79
N LEU A 35 3.62 -1.77 -17.66
CA LEU A 35 2.38 -1.12 -18.09
C LEU A 35 2.09 0.17 -17.31
N LEU A 36 2.59 0.27 -16.07
CA LEU A 36 2.28 1.37 -15.13
C LEU A 36 3.30 2.51 -15.15
N LYS A 37 4.20 2.58 -16.13
CA LYS A 37 5.26 3.60 -16.18
C LYS A 37 4.75 5.05 -16.17
N ASN A 38 3.59 5.30 -16.75
CA ASN A 38 2.99 6.63 -16.86
C ASN A 38 1.80 6.83 -15.93
N GLU A 39 1.58 5.91 -14.98
CA GLU A 39 0.48 5.96 -14.04
C GLU A 39 0.92 6.47 -12.67
N ILE A 40 -0.04 7.03 -11.92
CA ILE A 40 0.22 7.37 -10.52
C ILE A 40 0.17 6.09 -9.69
N THR A 41 1.31 5.76 -9.08
CA THR A 41 1.47 4.49 -8.39
C THR A 41 1.87 4.67 -6.93
N PHE A 42 1.28 3.86 -6.06
CA PHE A 42 1.78 3.59 -4.72
C PHE A 42 2.46 2.24 -4.69
N SER A 43 3.61 2.15 -4.07
CA SER A 43 4.32 0.91 -3.88
C SER A 43 4.73 0.71 -2.42
N VAL A 44 4.92 -0.53 -2.00
CA VAL A 44 5.11 -0.85 -0.59
C VAL A 44 6.21 -1.89 -0.37
N ASN A 45 6.76 -1.91 0.83
CA ASN A 45 7.60 -3.00 1.34
C ASN A 45 8.78 -3.33 0.41
N SER A 46 8.89 -4.59 -0.05
CA SER A 46 10.00 -5.08 -0.87
C SER A 46 9.92 -4.69 -2.36
N CYS A 47 8.95 -3.88 -2.77
CA CYS A 47 8.89 -3.38 -4.15
C CYS A 47 10.16 -2.63 -4.59
N ILE A 48 10.97 -2.13 -3.65
CA ILE A 48 12.28 -1.54 -3.94
C ILE A 48 13.17 -2.48 -4.77
N ARG A 49 13.05 -3.79 -4.61
CA ARG A 49 13.82 -4.81 -5.33
C ARG A 49 13.39 -5.00 -6.79
N LEU A 50 12.33 -4.33 -7.21
CA LEU A 50 11.94 -4.26 -8.62
C LEU A 50 12.80 -3.26 -9.39
N PHE A 51 13.46 -2.31 -8.70
CA PHE A 51 14.20 -1.22 -9.33
C PHE A 51 15.37 -1.71 -10.20
N ASP A 52 16.00 -2.82 -9.84
CA ASP A 52 17.05 -3.44 -10.65
C ASP A 52 16.52 -4.21 -11.87
N LYS A 53 15.20 -4.43 -11.94
CA LYS A 53 14.55 -5.27 -12.97
C LYS A 53 13.73 -4.48 -13.98
N THR A 54 13.49 -3.20 -13.71
CA THR A 54 12.71 -2.32 -14.58
C THR A 54 13.12 -0.85 -14.38
N SER A 55 12.93 -0.04 -15.40
CA SER A 55 13.11 1.41 -15.31
C SER A 55 11.94 2.13 -14.61
N TRP A 56 10.89 1.40 -14.24
CA TRP A 56 9.75 1.97 -13.51
C TRP A 56 10.17 2.44 -12.12
N ARG A 57 9.63 3.58 -11.71
CA ARG A 57 9.74 4.11 -10.34
C ARG A 57 8.36 4.53 -9.85
N PRO A 58 8.00 4.26 -8.58
CA PRO A 58 6.68 4.62 -8.04
C PRO A 58 6.54 6.13 -7.85
N THR A 59 5.31 6.62 -7.93
CA THR A 59 4.99 8.01 -7.56
C THR A 59 5.04 8.22 -6.04
N TYR A 60 4.67 7.19 -5.28
CA TYR A 60 4.65 7.20 -3.81
C TYR A 60 5.12 5.85 -3.26
N TYR A 61 5.84 5.89 -2.16
CA TYR A 61 6.32 4.67 -1.49
C TYR A 61 5.90 4.65 -0.02
N LEU A 62 5.60 3.45 0.54
CA LEU A 62 5.20 3.31 1.93
C LEU A 62 5.77 2.05 2.60
N ILE A 63 6.26 2.22 3.84
CA ILE A 63 6.56 1.13 4.76
C ILE A 63 5.96 1.47 6.13
N SER A 64 5.08 0.62 6.66
CA SER A 64 4.52 0.77 8.00
C SER A 64 5.17 -0.18 9.01
N ASP A 65 5.57 -1.37 8.59
CA ASP A 65 6.07 -2.44 9.44
C ASP A 65 7.57 -2.26 9.75
N PRO A 66 7.95 -2.16 11.05
CA PRO A 66 9.35 -2.05 11.47
C PRO A 66 10.18 -3.29 11.14
N LEU A 67 9.59 -4.49 11.09
CA LEU A 67 10.30 -5.71 10.72
C LEU A 67 10.66 -5.73 9.24
N VAL A 68 9.75 -5.26 8.38
CA VAL A 68 10.02 -5.06 6.96
C VAL A 68 11.15 -4.04 6.80
N TYR A 69 11.04 -2.88 7.44
CA TYR A 69 12.10 -1.86 7.37
C TYR A 69 13.45 -2.39 7.88
N LYS A 70 13.47 -3.17 8.98
CA LYS A 70 14.70 -3.81 9.48
C LYS A 70 15.34 -4.73 8.43
N SER A 71 14.52 -5.38 7.61
CA SER A 71 14.99 -6.31 6.57
C SER A 71 15.55 -5.62 5.32
N ILE A 72 14.93 -4.52 4.87
CA ILE A 72 15.23 -3.89 3.57
C ILE A 72 15.69 -2.43 3.68
N GLY A 73 15.73 -1.85 4.88
CA GLY A 73 16.01 -0.42 5.07
C GLY A 73 17.35 0.02 4.51
N ASN A 74 18.38 -0.81 4.59
CA ASN A 74 19.69 -0.50 3.99
C ASN A 74 19.64 -0.51 2.46
N GLU A 75 18.86 -1.40 1.84
CA GLU A 75 18.64 -1.44 0.40
C GLU A 75 17.86 -0.17 -0.02
N LEU A 76 16.83 0.17 0.74
CA LEU A 76 16.02 1.36 0.51
C LEU A 76 16.83 2.66 0.59
N GLU A 77 17.65 2.82 1.64
CA GLU A 77 18.47 4.04 1.85
C GLU A 77 19.59 4.21 0.80
N LYS A 78 19.98 3.12 0.12
CA LYS A 78 20.98 3.12 -0.96
C LYS A 78 20.37 3.18 -2.37
N SER A 79 19.06 3.04 -2.47
CA SER A 79 18.37 3.04 -3.76
C SER A 79 18.17 4.44 -4.32
N ASP A 80 17.78 4.51 -5.58
CA ASP A 80 17.38 5.74 -6.28
C ASP A 80 15.91 6.12 -6.03
N LEU A 81 15.39 5.87 -4.81
CA LEU A 81 14.03 6.24 -4.42
C LEU A 81 13.89 7.76 -4.30
N ASN A 82 13.39 8.41 -5.34
CA ASN A 82 13.23 9.86 -5.42
C ASN A 82 11.79 10.35 -5.20
N CYS A 83 10.84 9.45 -4.91
CA CYS A 83 9.45 9.82 -4.62
C CYS A 83 9.19 10.03 -3.12
N PRO A 84 8.09 10.71 -2.72
CA PRO A 84 7.67 10.81 -1.32
C PRO A 84 7.56 9.43 -0.66
N PHE A 85 8.28 9.25 0.43
CA PHE A 85 8.36 8.00 1.18
C PHE A 85 7.67 8.13 2.53
N PHE A 86 6.46 7.58 2.64
CA PHE A 86 5.68 7.55 3.88
C PHE A 86 6.12 6.40 4.78
N TYR A 87 6.35 6.69 6.05
CA TYR A 87 6.67 5.64 7.02
C TYR A 87 6.06 5.88 8.40
N SER A 88 5.70 4.78 9.08
CA SER A 88 5.19 4.84 10.46
C SER A 88 6.31 5.20 11.44
N ARG A 89 6.33 6.44 11.93
CA ARG A 89 7.35 6.93 12.86
C ARG A 89 7.30 6.27 14.24
N ASN A 90 6.12 5.83 14.66
CA ASN A 90 5.95 5.14 15.93
C ASN A 90 6.47 3.70 15.86
N GLY A 91 6.29 3.05 14.72
CA GLY A 91 6.78 1.69 14.46
C GLY A 91 8.28 1.71 14.16
N ILE A 92 8.71 2.53 13.21
CA ILE A 92 10.11 2.66 12.78
C ILE A 92 10.79 3.77 13.57
N LYS A 93 11.40 3.41 14.71
CA LYS A 93 12.02 4.38 15.63
C LYS A 93 13.36 4.93 15.10
N LYS A 94 14.05 4.20 14.22
CA LYS A 94 15.30 4.63 13.58
C LYS A 94 15.05 5.91 12.77
N LYS A 95 15.99 6.86 12.79
CA LYS A 95 15.99 8.00 11.86
C LYS A 95 16.31 7.46 10.46
N ILE A 96 15.42 7.72 9.52
CA ILE A 96 15.62 7.37 8.11
C ILE A 96 16.42 8.48 7.44
N ASN A 97 17.49 8.12 6.75
CA ASN A 97 18.41 9.05 6.11
C ASN A 97 18.06 9.24 4.62
N LEU A 98 16.80 9.61 4.35
CA LEU A 98 16.31 9.97 3.02
C LEU A 98 15.66 11.34 3.10
N SER A 99 16.01 12.25 2.18
CA SER A 99 15.49 13.62 2.14
C SER A 99 13.98 13.69 1.85
N ASN A 100 13.47 12.69 1.16
CA ASN A 100 12.05 12.51 0.78
C ASN A 100 11.24 11.70 1.80
N ALA A 101 11.81 11.36 2.96
CA ALA A 101 11.14 10.58 3.99
C ALA A 101 10.10 11.41 4.76
N LEU A 102 8.86 10.92 4.82
CA LEU A 102 7.68 11.56 5.38
C LEU A 102 7.16 10.74 6.57
N PRO A 103 7.61 11.01 7.80
CA PRO A 103 7.15 10.32 8.99
C PRO A 103 5.70 10.65 9.33
N TYR A 104 4.84 9.64 9.42
CA TYR A 104 3.48 9.83 9.93
C TYR A 104 3.29 9.21 11.33
N LYS A 105 2.28 9.71 12.04
CA LYS A 105 1.84 9.15 13.32
C LYS A 105 0.90 7.97 13.06
N ALA A 106 1.29 6.76 13.44
CA ALA A 106 0.37 5.62 13.43
C ALA A 106 -0.54 5.66 14.66
N LEU A 107 -1.84 5.47 14.47
CA LEU A 107 -2.87 5.48 15.51
C LEU A 107 -3.19 4.03 15.89
N TYR A 108 -2.53 3.52 16.95
CA TYR A 108 -2.69 2.14 17.43
C TYR A 108 -3.94 1.90 18.28
N PHE A 109 -4.75 2.92 18.53
CA PHE A 109 -5.93 2.81 19.36
C PHE A 109 -6.91 1.71 18.91
N TYR A 110 -6.97 1.47 17.61
CA TYR A 110 -7.83 0.45 17.01
C TYR A 110 -7.35 -0.99 17.26
N HIS A 111 -6.06 -1.21 17.47
CA HIS A 111 -5.55 -2.50 17.93
C HIS A 111 -6.10 -2.83 19.32
N PHE A 112 -6.12 -1.85 20.22
CA PHE A 112 -6.67 -2.01 21.56
C PHE A 112 -8.18 -2.29 21.52
N LEU A 113 -8.96 -1.48 20.78
CA LEU A 113 -10.39 -1.72 20.60
C LEU A 113 -10.69 -3.10 20.00
N ASN A 114 -9.92 -3.49 18.98
CA ASN A 114 -10.07 -4.77 18.34
C ASN A 114 -9.75 -5.94 19.28
N PHE A 115 -8.80 -5.76 20.18
CA PHE A 115 -8.47 -6.73 21.22
C PHE A 115 -9.62 -6.90 22.21
N ILE A 116 -10.14 -5.82 22.80
CA ILE A 116 -11.22 -5.89 23.80
C ILE A 116 -12.56 -6.34 23.22
N THR A 117 -12.78 -6.18 21.92
CA THR A 117 -14.02 -6.59 21.25
C THR A 117 -13.90 -7.94 20.52
N ASN A 118 -12.83 -8.70 20.78
CA ASN A 118 -12.55 -9.96 20.11
C ASN A 118 -12.65 -9.87 18.58
N GLY A 119 -12.17 -8.78 18.01
CA GLY A 119 -12.15 -8.61 16.56
C GLY A 119 -13.47 -8.23 15.89
N LYS A 120 -14.51 -7.91 16.67
CA LYS A 120 -15.84 -7.56 16.14
C LYS A 120 -15.95 -6.12 15.62
N THR A 121 -15.02 -5.22 16.00
CA THR A 121 -15.03 -3.85 15.53
C THR A 121 -14.36 -3.67 14.18
N THR A 122 -14.87 -2.73 13.40
CA THR A 122 -14.22 -2.21 12.20
C THR A 122 -12.92 -1.50 12.60
N LEU A 123 -11.87 -1.67 11.83
CA LEU A 123 -10.64 -0.89 12.02
C LEU A 123 -10.93 0.59 11.80
N GLY A 124 -10.25 1.46 12.53
CA GLY A 124 -10.47 2.90 12.39
C GLY A 124 -10.02 3.45 11.04
N TRP A 125 -10.47 4.62 10.70
CA TRP A 125 -10.13 5.32 9.46
C TRP A 125 -9.82 6.79 9.73
N SER A 126 -8.70 7.29 9.24
CA SER A 126 -8.35 8.70 9.36
C SER A 126 -8.88 9.49 8.16
N LEU A 127 -9.60 10.57 8.46
CA LEU A 127 -10.03 11.55 7.45
C LEU A 127 -9.02 12.68 7.28
N ASP A 128 -8.08 12.80 8.22
CA ASP A 128 -7.02 13.80 8.21
C ASP A 128 -5.71 13.17 8.65
N ILE A 129 -4.87 12.84 7.68
CA ILE A 129 -3.59 12.16 7.92
C ILE A 129 -2.57 13.01 8.70
N ASN A 130 -2.77 14.33 8.82
CA ASN A 130 -1.97 15.19 9.70
C ASN A 130 -2.19 14.85 11.19
N LYS A 131 -3.39 14.38 11.55
CA LYS A 131 -3.69 13.89 12.91
C LYS A 131 -3.15 12.49 13.17
N GLY A 132 -2.88 11.76 12.10
CA GLY A 132 -2.33 10.41 12.09
C GLY A 132 -3.07 9.48 11.13
N ILE A 133 -2.51 8.32 10.92
CA ILE A 133 -3.07 7.26 10.04
C ILE A 133 -3.44 6.07 10.93
N ALA A 134 -4.67 5.58 10.80
CA ALA A 134 -5.11 4.41 11.54
C ALA A 134 -4.32 3.18 11.08
N ASP A 135 -3.76 2.45 12.05
CA ASP A 135 -2.94 1.28 11.77
C ASP A 135 -3.79 0.00 11.61
N ALA A 136 -3.28 -0.95 10.85
CA ALA A 136 -3.93 -2.22 10.55
C ALA A 136 -2.89 -3.30 10.24
N PRO A 137 -3.30 -4.58 10.20
CA PRO A 137 -2.43 -5.72 9.89
C PRO A 137 -1.77 -5.69 8.50
N SER A 138 -2.10 -4.71 7.66
CA SER A 138 -1.54 -4.59 6.30
C SER A 138 -1.23 -3.14 5.97
N CYS A 139 -0.04 -2.89 5.40
CA CYS A 139 0.38 -1.56 4.94
C CYS A 139 -0.57 -0.92 3.91
N VAL A 140 -1.33 -1.74 3.17
CA VAL A 140 -2.33 -1.24 2.21
C VAL A 140 -3.39 -0.38 2.90
N TYR A 141 -3.68 -0.63 4.17
CA TYR A 141 -4.63 0.18 4.93
C TYR A 141 -4.19 1.64 5.08
N ALA A 142 -2.90 1.85 5.32
CA ALA A 142 -2.31 3.19 5.36
C ALA A 142 -2.30 3.83 3.96
N VAL A 143 -1.92 3.07 2.93
CA VAL A 143 -1.94 3.54 1.53
C VAL A 143 -3.32 4.03 1.13
N MET A 144 -4.38 3.27 1.45
CA MET A 144 -5.76 3.62 1.08
C MET A 144 -6.24 4.89 1.78
N GLN A 145 -5.86 5.11 3.04
CA GLN A 145 -6.17 6.36 3.77
C GLN A 145 -5.46 7.56 3.15
N ILE A 146 -4.19 7.40 2.76
CA ILE A 146 -3.41 8.43 2.06
C ILE A 146 -4.04 8.73 0.69
N ALA A 147 -4.34 7.72 -0.10
CA ALA A 147 -4.96 7.88 -1.41
C ALA A 147 -6.34 8.58 -1.31
N HIS A 148 -7.17 8.19 -0.34
CA HIS A 148 -8.42 8.86 -0.07
C HIS A 148 -8.24 10.34 0.33
N TYR A 149 -7.28 10.65 1.19
CA TYR A 149 -6.95 12.02 1.59
C TYR A 149 -6.45 12.88 0.42
N MET A 150 -5.72 12.25 -0.53
CA MET A 150 -5.26 12.90 -1.75
C MET A 150 -6.38 13.14 -2.79
N GLY A 151 -7.59 12.61 -2.58
CA GLY A 151 -8.76 12.85 -3.44
C GLY A 151 -8.85 11.94 -4.68
N PHE A 152 -8.14 10.82 -4.69
CA PHE A 152 -8.27 9.85 -5.80
C PHE A 152 -9.71 9.34 -5.91
N LYS A 153 -10.19 9.24 -7.16
CA LYS A 153 -11.52 8.71 -7.47
C LYS A 153 -11.52 7.20 -7.59
N GLU A 154 -10.43 6.63 -8.08
CA GLU A 154 -10.30 5.19 -8.32
C GLU A 154 -8.94 4.68 -7.87
N ALA A 155 -8.92 3.49 -7.27
CA ALA A 155 -7.73 2.75 -6.91
C ALA A 155 -7.77 1.34 -7.50
N TYR A 156 -6.77 0.99 -8.28
CA TYR A 156 -6.58 -0.34 -8.87
C TYR A 156 -5.49 -1.07 -8.13
N VAL A 157 -5.79 -2.24 -7.58
CA VAL A 157 -4.87 -2.99 -6.74
C VAL A 157 -4.30 -4.17 -7.52
N ILE A 158 -2.99 -4.32 -7.54
CA ILE A 158 -2.28 -5.46 -8.14
C ILE A 158 -1.35 -6.13 -7.13
N GLY A 159 -1.12 -7.44 -7.29
CA GLY A 159 -0.32 -8.23 -6.35
C GLY A 159 -0.96 -8.38 -4.96
N ALA A 160 -2.30 -8.26 -4.87
CA ALA A 160 -3.07 -8.45 -3.64
C ALA A 160 -3.61 -9.89 -3.53
N ASP A 161 -2.76 -10.87 -3.61
CA ASP A 161 -3.16 -12.28 -3.64
C ASP A 161 -3.88 -12.73 -2.37
N CYS A 162 -3.53 -12.17 -1.22
CA CYS A 162 -4.10 -12.48 0.10
C CYS A 162 -4.04 -13.97 0.46
N ASN A 163 -3.26 -14.78 -0.25
CA ASN A 163 -3.07 -16.20 -0.02
C ASN A 163 -1.68 -16.45 0.59
N TYR A 164 -1.65 -16.91 1.82
CA TYR A 164 -0.43 -17.22 2.57
C TYR A 164 -0.28 -18.71 2.88
N SER A 165 -1.12 -19.56 2.29
CA SER A 165 -1.12 -21.02 2.55
C SER A 165 -0.16 -21.81 1.64
N GLY A 166 0.28 -21.21 0.52
CA GLY A 166 1.19 -21.82 -0.44
C GLY A 166 2.67 -21.71 -0.07
N PRO A 167 3.54 -22.42 -0.79
CA PRO A 167 5.00 -22.34 -0.61
C PRO A 167 5.57 -20.98 -1.01
N ILE A 168 4.90 -20.28 -1.93
CA ILE A 168 5.26 -18.93 -2.41
C ILE A 168 4.25 -17.95 -1.85
N GLN A 169 4.67 -17.15 -0.87
CA GLN A 169 3.81 -16.19 -0.17
C GLN A 169 4.00 -14.75 -0.63
N HIS A 170 5.13 -14.46 -1.29
CA HIS A 170 5.48 -13.16 -1.85
C HIS A 170 6.02 -13.31 -3.26
N SER A 171 5.96 -12.23 -4.03
CA SER A 171 6.48 -12.22 -5.40
C SER A 171 7.94 -12.66 -5.46
N ASN A 172 8.22 -13.65 -6.29
CA ASN A 172 9.59 -14.08 -6.60
C ASN A 172 10.42 -12.95 -7.21
N ILE A 173 9.77 -12.01 -7.88
CA ILE A 173 10.42 -10.86 -8.52
C ILE A 173 11.00 -9.93 -7.45
N ALA A 174 10.26 -9.68 -6.38
CA ALA A 174 10.71 -8.85 -5.26
C ALA A 174 11.67 -9.60 -4.32
N SER A 175 11.94 -10.89 -4.57
CA SER A 175 12.87 -11.75 -3.82
C SER A 175 12.73 -11.63 -2.29
N TYR A 176 11.51 -11.31 -1.84
CA TYR A 176 11.24 -11.09 -0.43
C TYR A 176 10.91 -12.41 0.24
N GLN A 177 11.89 -12.95 0.95
CA GLN A 177 11.67 -14.01 1.92
C GLN A 177 11.75 -13.35 3.29
N PRO A 178 10.62 -13.06 3.97
CA PRO A 178 10.68 -12.52 5.30
C PRO A 178 11.39 -13.52 6.20
N LYS A 179 12.42 -13.05 6.95
CA LYS A 179 13.08 -13.84 7.99
C LYS A 179 12.14 -14.19 9.14
N VAL A 180 10.94 -13.62 9.14
CA VAL A 180 9.90 -13.81 10.14
C VAL A 180 8.89 -14.81 9.60
N LYS A 181 8.61 -15.85 10.39
CA LYS A 181 7.58 -16.84 10.08
C LYS A 181 6.21 -16.14 9.97
N ILE A 182 5.59 -16.21 8.80
CA ILE A 182 4.26 -15.65 8.58
C ILE A 182 3.25 -16.49 9.36
N PRO A 183 2.39 -15.88 10.19
CA PRO A 183 1.34 -16.60 10.91
C PRO A 183 0.40 -17.32 9.94
N LYS A 184 -0.05 -18.55 10.29
CA LYS A 184 -1.00 -19.32 9.46
C LYS A 184 -2.30 -18.57 9.12
N ASN A 185 -2.71 -17.63 9.98
CA ASN A 185 -3.90 -16.80 9.82
C ASN A 185 -3.64 -15.41 9.18
N ALA A 186 -2.44 -15.18 8.65
CA ALA A 186 -2.07 -13.88 8.06
C ALA A 186 -3.05 -13.45 6.95
N GLY A 187 -3.49 -14.37 6.09
CA GLY A 187 -4.50 -14.10 5.07
C GLY A 187 -5.79 -13.53 5.65
N ASN A 188 -6.31 -14.12 6.74
CA ASN A 188 -7.51 -13.62 7.40
C ASN A 188 -7.34 -12.22 7.98
N HIS A 189 -6.17 -11.91 8.55
CA HIS A 189 -5.86 -10.58 9.06
C HIS A 189 -5.81 -9.53 7.94
N VAL A 190 -5.20 -9.88 6.81
CA VAL A 190 -5.13 -9.00 5.63
C VAL A 190 -6.54 -8.81 5.03
N LEU A 191 -7.34 -9.86 4.90
CA LEU A 191 -8.73 -9.76 4.43
C LEU A 191 -9.61 -8.93 5.37
N LYS A 192 -9.34 -8.95 6.69
CA LYS A 192 -10.02 -8.06 7.64
C LYS A 192 -9.71 -6.58 7.34
N ALA A 193 -8.47 -6.24 7.03
CA ALA A 193 -8.10 -4.87 6.62
C ALA A 193 -8.86 -4.47 5.35
N TRP A 194 -8.95 -5.33 4.34
CA TRP A 194 -9.69 -5.09 3.12
C TRP A 194 -11.20 -4.91 3.34
N ARG A 195 -11.83 -5.72 4.21
CA ARG A 195 -13.24 -5.53 4.61
C ARG A 195 -13.46 -4.17 5.24
N SER A 196 -12.57 -3.74 6.13
CA SER A 196 -12.65 -2.42 6.75
C SER A 196 -12.47 -1.28 5.73
N ILE A 197 -11.56 -1.42 4.76
CA ILE A 197 -11.42 -0.47 3.64
C ILE A 197 -12.74 -0.36 2.89
N LYS A 198 -13.36 -1.49 2.50
CA LYS A 198 -14.62 -1.52 1.78
C LYS A 198 -15.71 -0.75 2.54
N ILE A 199 -15.91 -1.06 3.83
CA ILE A 199 -16.92 -0.40 4.68
C ILE A 199 -16.68 1.12 4.75
N HIS A 200 -15.41 1.55 4.94
CA HIS A 200 -15.11 2.97 5.03
C HIS A 200 -15.27 3.73 3.72
N LEU A 201 -15.18 3.05 2.58
CA LEU A 201 -15.30 3.67 1.26
C LEU A 201 -16.70 3.54 0.64
N GLU A 202 -17.61 2.73 1.19
CA GLU A 202 -18.95 2.47 0.65
C GLU A 202 -19.73 3.75 0.29
N ASN A 203 -19.59 4.81 1.12
CA ASN A 203 -20.28 6.10 0.92
C ASN A 203 -19.29 7.23 0.61
N LYS A 204 -18.13 6.91 0.03
CA LYS A 204 -17.11 7.89 -0.36
C LYS A 204 -16.95 7.92 -1.87
N ASN A 205 -16.40 9.03 -2.36
CA ASN A 205 -16.17 9.23 -3.80
C ASN A 205 -14.93 8.48 -4.32
N MET A 206 -14.54 7.37 -3.70
CA MET A 206 -13.40 6.56 -4.11
C MET A 206 -13.81 5.12 -4.31
N LYS A 207 -13.66 4.62 -5.54
CA LYS A 207 -13.90 3.22 -5.91
C LYS A 207 -12.61 2.43 -5.87
N VAL A 208 -12.71 1.15 -5.52
CA VAL A 208 -11.57 0.22 -5.50
C VAL A 208 -11.87 -0.94 -6.44
N TYR A 209 -10.89 -1.29 -7.25
CA TYR A 209 -10.93 -2.42 -8.20
C TYR A 209 -9.77 -3.37 -7.94
N ASN A 210 -10.01 -4.66 -8.08
CA ASN A 210 -9.00 -5.69 -7.96
C ASN A 210 -8.49 -6.10 -9.34
N ALA A 211 -7.28 -5.66 -9.70
CA ALA A 211 -6.59 -6.03 -10.92
C ALA A 211 -5.55 -7.16 -10.69
N THR A 212 -5.58 -7.81 -9.52
CA THR A 212 -4.71 -8.96 -9.21
C THR A 212 -5.14 -10.19 -10.01
N ARG A 213 -4.21 -10.89 -10.64
CA ARG A 213 -4.48 -12.17 -11.29
C ARG A 213 -4.67 -13.26 -10.25
N GLY A 214 -5.88 -13.86 -10.18
CA GLY A 214 -6.19 -14.87 -9.17
C GLY A 214 -6.21 -14.32 -7.75
N GLY A 215 -5.71 -15.10 -6.77
CA GLY A 215 -5.72 -14.73 -5.36
C GLY A 215 -7.09 -14.89 -4.69
N MET A 216 -7.21 -14.41 -3.45
CA MET A 216 -8.40 -14.58 -2.59
C MET A 216 -9.15 -13.28 -2.31
N LEU A 217 -8.75 -12.15 -2.91
CA LEU A 217 -9.40 -10.86 -2.70
C LEU A 217 -10.64 -10.72 -3.59
N GLU A 218 -11.81 -11.13 -3.10
CA GLU A 218 -13.10 -11.07 -3.81
C GLU A 218 -14.02 -9.92 -3.31
N LEU A 219 -13.49 -9.01 -2.52
CA LEU A 219 -14.28 -7.92 -1.90
C LEU A 219 -14.58 -6.77 -2.87
N PHE A 220 -13.82 -6.65 -3.95
CA PHE A 220 -13.91 -5.58 -4.94
C PHE A 220 -14.10 -6.14 -6.34
N PRO A 221 -14.74 -5.39 -7.26
CA PRO A 221 -14.87 -5.82 -8.65
C PRO A 221 -13.50 -6.16 -9.25
N ARG A 222 -13.42 -7.31 -9.93
CA ARG A 222 -12.23 -7.70 -10.68
C ARG A 222 -12.20 -7.03 -12.04
N VAL A 223 -11.00 -6.60 -12.41
CA VAL A 223 -10.74 -5.97 -13.71
C VAL A 223 -9.43 -6.52 -14.29
N ARG A 224 -9.25 -6.40 -15.59
CA ARG A 224 -7.98 -6.73 -16.24
C ARG A 224 -7.11 -5.49 -16.35
N LEU A 225 -5.88 -5.56 -15.84
CA LEU A 225 -4.95 -4.43 -15.84
C LEU A 225 -4.70 -3.89 -17.25
N GLU A 226 -4.52 -4.80 -18.20
CA GLU A 226 -4.23 -4.48 -19.59
C GLU A 226 -5.36 -3.69 -20.28
N GLU A 227 -6.62 -3.95 -19.91
CA GLU A 227 -7.78 -3.26 -20.44
C GLU A 227 -7.87 -1.84 -19.87
N ILE A 228 -7.70 -1.70 -18.55
CA ILE A 228 -7.75 -0.40 -17.87
C ILE A 228 -6.67 0.56 -18.38
N VAL A 229 -5.46 0.08 -18.61
CA VAL A 229 -4.36 0.93 -19.10
C VAL A 229 -4.55 1.30 -20.58
N LYS A 230 -5.10 0.41 -21.41
CA LYS A 230 -5.35 0.68 -22.85
C LYS A 230 -6.50 1.66 -23.07
N GLU A 231 -7.56 1.62 -22.27
CA GLU A 231 -8.69 2.55 -22.41
C GLU A 231 -8.25 4.00 -22.30
N ASP A 232 -7.32 4.31 -21.39
CA ASP A 232 -6.83 5.68 -21.20
C ASP A 232 -5.94 6.19 -22.34
N GLN A 233 -5.28 5.29 -23.07
CA GLN A 233 -4.49 5.67 -24.24
C GLN A 233 -5.35 6.11 -25.42
N LYS A 234 -6.59 5.61 -25.53
CA LYS A 234 -7.54 6.00 -26.59
C LYS A 234 -8.10 7.42 -26.43
N TRP A 235 -8.09 7.96 -25.22
CA TRP A 235 -8.61 9.31 -24.92
C TRP A 235 -7.54 10.39 -24.87
N LYS A 236 -6.26 10.03 -25.02
CA LYS A 236 -5.10 10.96 -25.04
C LYS A 236 -4.61 11.26 -26.46
N LEU A 237 -5.28 10.73 -27.49
CA LEU A 237 -5.09 11.05 -28.93
C LEU A 237 -6.21 11.98 -29.43
#